data_2370e06da4b3a9deac47c815fac034fa
#
_entry.id   2370e06da4b3a9deac47c815fac034fa
#
_cell.length_a   1.000
_cell.length_b   1.000
_cell.length_c   1.000
_cell.angle_alpha   90.00
_cell.angle_beta   90.00
_cell.angle_gamma   90.00
#
_symmetry.space_group_name_H-M   'P 1'
#
loop_
_entity.id
_entity.type
_entity.pdbx_description
1 polymer ?
#
loop_
_entity_poly.entity_id
_entity_poly.type
_entity_poly.pdbx_seq_one_letter_code
_entity_poly.pdbx_strand_id
1 'polypeptide(L)'
;MTLRTTLVNDLAHYAASRYVENHDLVFSGAFDESLLDGCDKYNLATETLRLLSVDNVFNHAEVENLELKGYAIISGLLDIYSPLIKLSFLEFKTLAKSNRLKSHPIETRLFHKLSSKHKNTYFSAVSDLYDVPTPSNAQRLTEIYHRSRLIIDYISGMTDGFALEEYQNLSASK
;
A
#
# COMPACT_ATOMS: atom_id res chain seq x y z
N MET A 1 -4.29 -16.61 32.87
CA MET A 1 -4.52 -15.89 31.60
C MET A 1 -4.17 -14.42 31.83
N THR A 2 -3.39 -13.78 30.96
CA THR A 2 -3.02 -12.36 31.15
C THR A 2 -4.18 -11.46 30.74
N LEU A 3 -4.30 -10.26 31.34
CA LEU A 3 -5.33 -9.26 30.97
C LEU A 3 -5.39 -9.03 29.46
N ARG A 4 -4.22 -8.91 28.81
CA ARG A 4 -4.10 -8.74 27.35
C ARG A 4 -4.78 -9.86 26.58
N THR A 5 -4.52 -11.13 26.94
CA THR A 5 -5.07 -12.28 26.22
C THR A 5 -6.61 -12.35 26.39
N THR A 6 -7.10 -12.09 27.58
CA THR A 6 -8.54 -12.06 27.84
C THR A 6 -9.21 -10.96 27.02
N LEU A 7 -8.68 -9.74 27.08
CA LEU A 7 -9.25 -8.60 26.37
C LEU A 7 -9.24 -8.80 24.84
N VAL A 8 -8.15 -9.32 24.27
CA VAL A 8 -8.09 -9.60 22.83
C VAL A 8 -9.12 -10.63 22.40
N ASN A 9 -9.30 -11.70 23.18
CA ASN A 9 -10.30 -12.72 22.88
C ASN A 9 -11.73 -12.16 22.99
N ASP A 10 -12.03 -11.42 24.05
CA ASP A 10 -13.36 -10.83 24.27
C ASP A 10 -13.71 -9.83 23.16
N LEU A 11 -12.76 -8.97 22.76
CA LEU A 11 -12.94 -8.02 21.66
C LEU A 11 -13.10 -8.72 20.30
N ALA A 12 -12.38 -9.81 20.05
CA ALA A 12 -12.55 -10.58 18.83
C ALA A 12 -13.93 -11.24 18.74
N HIS A 13 -14.42 -11.82 19.85
CA HIS A 13 -15.78 -12.37 19.93
C HIS A 13 -16.85 -11.29 19.76
N TYR A 14 -16.66 -10.15 20.39
CA TYR A 14 -17.56 -9.00 20.26
C TYR A 14 -17.65 -8.50 18.81
N ALA A 15 -16.51 -8.27 18.17
CA ALA A 15 -16.46 -7.85 16.76
C ALA A 15 -17.11 -8.88 15.82
N ALA A 16 -16.88 -10.18 16.05
CA ALA A 16 -17.51 -11.24 15.29
C ALA A 16 -19.03 -11.26 15.44
N SER A 17 -19.55 -11.09 16.65
CA SER A 17 -20.99 -11.00 16.91
C SER A 17 -21.61 -9.79 16.20
N ARG A 18 -20.99 -8.61 16.31
CA ARG A 18 -21.46 -7.41 15.61
C ARG A 18 -21.42 -7.53 14.10
N TYR A 19 -20.40 -8.22 13.56
CA TYR A 19 -20.36 -8.51 12.13
C TYR A 19 -21.55 -9.36 11.70
N VAL A 20 -21.85 -10.44 12.43
CA VAL A 20 -22.98 -11.33 12.11
C VAL A 20 -24.31 -10.59 12.19
N GLU A 21 -24.50 -9.77 13.24
CA GLU A 21 -25.72 -8.96 13.43
C GLU A 21 -25.93 -7.92 12.31
N ASN A 22 -24.85 -7.38 11.77
CA ASN A 22 -24.88 -6.31 10.76
C ASN A 22 -24.38 -6.79 9.38
N HIS A 23 -24.37 -8.10 9.12
CA HIS A 23 -23.78 -8.70 7.91
C HIS A 23 -24.26 -8.01 6.64
N ASP A 24 -25.56 -7.80 6.47
CA ASP A 24 -26.12 -7.21 5.25
C ASP A 24 -25.69 -5.75 5.04
N LEU A 25 -25.55 -4.99 6.12
CA LEU A 25 -25.07 -3.61 6.07
C LEU A 25 -23.57 -3.55 5.75
N VAL A 26 -22.77 -4.45 6.35
CA VAL A 26 -21.33 -4.55 6.05
C VAL A 26 -21.12 -4.98 4.60
N PHE A 27 -21.85 -6.00 4.13
CA PHE A 27 -21.72 -6.51 2.77
C PHE A 27 -22.16 -5.50 1.70
N SER A 28 -23.20 -4.70 1.97
CA SER A 28 -23.66 -3.63 1.09
C SER A 28 -22.79 -2.36 1.15
N GLY A 29 -21.85 -2.28 2.09
CA GLY A 29 -21.03 -1.07 2.32
C GLY A 29 -21.79 0.07 3.01
N ALA A 30 -22.94 -0.21 3.62
CA ALA A 30 -23.75 0.77 4.32
C ALA A 30 -23.48 0.85 5.85
N PHE A 31 -22.60 0.00 6.35
CA PHE A 31 -22.17 0.02 7.76
C PHE A 31 -21.04 1.05 7.93
N ASP A 32 -21.36 2.21 8.53
CA ASP A 32 -20.48 3.39 8.63
C ASP A 32 -19.87 3.55 10.02
N GLU A 33 -19.57 2.45 10.69
CA GLU A 33 -18.86 2.44 11.97
C GLU A 33 -17.92 1.24 12.10
N SER A 34 -16.95 1.31 13.03
CA SER A 34 -16.09 0.17 13.31
C SER A 34 -16.85 -0.94 14.06
N LEU A 35 -16.47 -2.19 13.86
CA LEU A 35 -17.06 -3.31 14.61
C LEU A 35 -16.79 -3.25 16.13
N LEU A 36 -15.87 -2.40 16.56
CA LEU A 36 -15.58 -2.13 17.97
C LEU A 36 -16.26 -0.86 18.51
N ASP A 37 -16.89 -0.05 17.63
CA ASP A 37 -17.59 1.19 18.00
C ASP A 37 -19.04 0.87 18.39
N GLY A 38 -19.28 0.35 19.55
CA GLY A 38 -20.63 0.14 20.12
C GLY A 38 -20.87 1.07 21.30
N CYS A 39 -22.07 1.02 21.87
CA CYS A 39 -22.42 1.79 23.06
C CYS A 39 -22.30 0.94 24.34
N ASP A 40 -21.36 0.05 24.44
CA ASP A 40 -21.22 -0.89 25.54
C ASP A 40 -19.83 -0.82 26.23
N LYS A 41 -19.63 -1.74 27.21
CA LYS A 41 -18.40 -1.82 27.99
C LYS A 41 -17.14 -2.06 27.15
N TYR A 42 -17.27 -2.69 25.97
CA TYR A 42 -16.13 -3.01 25.10
C TYR A 42 -15.67 -1.75 24.34
N ASN A 43 -16.61 -0.95 23.85
CA ASN A 43 -16.28 0.35 23.27
C ASN A 43 -15.61 1.27 24.30
N LEU A 44 -16.16 1.35 25.54
CA LEU A 44 -15.55 2.15 26.60
C LEU A 44 -14.12 1.69 26.92
N ALA A 45 -13.87 0.38 26.95
CA ALA A 45 -12.54 -0.17 27.20
C ALA A 45 -11.58 0.16 26.05
N THR A 46 -12.00 -0.01 24.78
CA THR A 46 -11.18 0.30 23.62
C THR A 46 -10.87 1.80 23.51
N GLU A 47 -11.87 2.67 23.74
CA GLU A 47 -11.66 4.12 23.74
C GLU A 47 -10.72 4.58 24.86
N THR A 48 -10.86 4.04 26.06
CA THR A 48 -9.96 4.34 27.18
C THR A 48 -8.53 3.93 26.83
N LEU A 49 -8.33 2.73 26.28
CA LEU A 49 -7.01 2.26 25.87
C LEU A 49 -6.44 3.08 24.70
N ARG A 50 -7.28 3.49 23.76
CA ARG A 50 -6.90 4.34 22.64
C ARG A 50 -6.39 5.70 23.13
N LEU A 51 -7.14 6.36 24.01
CA LEU A 51 -6.74 7.65 24.58
C LEU A 51 -5.42 7.54 25.36
N LEU A 52 -5.31 6.53 26.24
CA LEU A 52 -4.07 6.28 26.97
C LEU A 52 -2.88 6.02 26.03
N SER A 53 -3.10 5.30 24.93
CA SER A 53 -2.05 5.02 23.95
C SER A 53 -1.64 6.27 23.17
N VAL A 54 -2.60 7.12 22.78
CA VAL A 54 -2.30 8.39 22.11
C VAL A 54 -1.46 9.29 23.01
N ASP A 55 -1.89 9.46 24.28
CA ASP A 55 -1.25 10.42 25.18
C ASP A 55 0.12 9.95 25.69
N ASN A 56 0.33 8.63 25.85
CA ASN A 56 1.54 8.13 26.51
C ASN A 56 2.47 7.30 25.61
N VAL A 57 2.00 6.83 24.46
CA VAL A 57 2.78 5.98 23.57
C VAL A 57 3.00 6.67 22.23
N PHE A 58 1.94 7.01 21.51
CA PHE A 58 2.07 7.55 20.15
C PHE A 58 2.70 8.96 20.12
N ASN A 59 2.48 9.77 21.15
CA ASN A 59 3.11 11.09 21.30
C ASN A 59 4.50 11.03 21.96
N HIS A 60 5.08 9.84 22.11
CA HIS A 60 6.45 9.70 22.62
C HIS A 60 7.46 10.00 21.50
N ALA A 61 8.47 10.81 21.79
CA ALA A 61 9.45 11.27 20.80
C ALA A 61 10.14 10.15 19.99
N GLU A 62 10.36 8.97 20.60
CA GLU A 62 10.93 7.83 19.89
C GLU A 62 9.95 7.27 18.85
N VAL A 63 8.65 7.23 19.13
CA VAL A 63 7.61 6.77 18.22
C VAL A 63 7.42 7.76 17.09
N GLU A 64 7.31 9.06 17.39
CA GLU A 64 7.23 10.13 16.40
C GLU A 64 8.43 10.10 15.43
N ASN A 65 9.64 9.88 15.94
CA ASN A 65 10.84 9.74 15.10
C ASN A 65 10.77 8.52 14.17
N LEU A 66 10.21 7.39 14.62
CA LEU A 66 10.01 6.21 13.77
C LEU A 66 8.97 6.47 12.69
N GLU A 67 7.88 7.15 13.01
CA GLU A 67 6.86 7.54 12.04
C GLU A 67 7.40 8.50 10.98
N LEU A 68 8.14 9.55 11.40
CA LEU A 68 8.81 10.48 10.49
C LEU A 68 9.81 9.78 9.57
N LYS A 69 10.58 8.84 10.11
CA LYS A 69 11.50 8.01 9.33
C LYS A 69 10.75 7.16 8.30
N GLY A 70 9.69 6.48 8.71
CA GLY A 70 8.84 5.68 7.82
C GLY A 70 8.23 6.53 6.71
N TYR A 71 7.68 7.70 7.04
CA TYR A 71 7.16 8.66 6.08
C TYR A 71 8.22 9.08 5.06
N ALA A 72 9.42 9.46 5.51
CA ALA A 72 10.50 9.88 4.63
C ALA A 72 10.95 8.76 3.68
N ILE A 73 11.04 7.53 4.15
CA ILE A 73 11.42 6.36 3.35
C ILE A 73 10.36 6.10 2.26
N ILE A 74 9.09 5.99 2.64
CA ILE A 74 8.02 5.65 1.70
C ILE A 74 7.81 6.78 0.68
N SER A 75 7.77 8.03 1.12
CA SER A 75 7.66 9.19 0.22
C SER A 75 8.83 9.26 -0.75
N GLY A 76 10.04 9.06 -0.24
CA GLY A 76 11.24 9.07 -1.08
C GLY A 76 11.28 7.92 -2.09
N LEU A 77 10.85 6.72 -1.72
CA LEU A 77 10.73 5.60 -2.67
C LEU A 77 9.67 5.90 -3.76
N LEU A 78 8.51 6.46 -3.39
CA LEU A 78 7.49 6.88 -4.36
C LEU A 78 8.03 7.92 -5.34
N ASP A 79 8.80 8.90 -4.85
CA ASP A 79 9.44 9.91 -5.70
C ASP A 79 10.45 9.30 -6.65
N ILE A 80 11.31 8.39 -6.16
CA ILE A 80 12.33 7.68 -6.96
C ILE A 80 11.68 6.86 -8.08
N TYR A 81 10.57 6.17 -7.81
CA TYR A 81 9.88 5.34 -8.79
C TYR A 81 8.85 6.11 -9.64
N SER A 82 8.49 7.35 -9.29
CA SER A 82 7.52 8.18 -10.01
C SER A 82 7.83 8.40 -11.49
N PRO A 83 9.10 8.48 -11.96
CA PRO A 83 9.42 8.60 -13.39
C PRO A 83 8.83 7.47 -14.24
N LEU A 84 8.68 6.26 -13.69
CA LEU A 84 8.03 5.15 -14.40
C LEU A 84 6.55 5.45 -14.70
N ILE A 85 5.86 6.16 -13.81
CA ILE A 85 4.45 6.56 -14.01
C ILE A 85 4.34 7.65 -15.08
N LYS A 86 5.34 8.52 -15.18
CA LYS A 86 5.38 9.66 -16.11
C LYS A 86 5.67 9.29 -17.56
N LEU A 87 6.17 8.07 -17.83
CA LEU A 87 6.37 7.59 -19.20
C LEU A 87 5.04 7.57 -19.96
N SER A 88 5.08 7.91 -21.26
CA SER A 88 3.92 7.73 -22.12
C SER A 88 3.52 6.26 -22.23
N PHE A 89 2.30 5.98 -22.68
CA PHE A 89 1.83 4.62 -22.93
C PHE A 89 2.77 3.81 -23.83
N LEU A 90 3.26 4.44 -24.94
CA LEU A 90 4.14 3.77 -25.89
C LEU A 90 5.53 3.51 -25.32
N GLU A 91 6.09 4.46 -24.58
CA GLU A 91 7.38 4.30 -23.91
C GLU A 91 7.33 3.19 -22.88
N PHE A 92 6.30 3.18 -22.01
CA PHE A 92 6.19 2.15 -21.00
C PHE A 92 5.89 0.77 -21.63
N LYS A 93 5.02 0.70 -22.65
CA LYS A 93 4.80 -0.53 -23.43
C LYS A 93 6.11 -1.07 -24.02
N THR A 94 6.95 -0.19 -24.59
CA THR A 94 8.25 -0.56 -25.14
C THR A 94 9.19 -1.07 -24.05
N LEU A 95 9.28 -0.35 -22.92
CA LEU A 95 10.08 -0.77 -21.75
C LEU A 95 9.61 -2.13 -21.23
N ALA A 96 8.32 -2.31 -21.07
CA ALA A 96 7.73 -3.52 -20.54
C ALA A 96 7.98 -4.74 -21.45
N LYS A 97 7.79 -4.59 -22.78
CA LYS A 97 7.98 -5.70 -23.73
C LYS A 97 9.46 -6.01 -24.03
N SER A 98 10.31 -5.00 -24.16
CA SER A 98 11.72 -5.19 -24.53
C SER A 98 12.68 -5.19 -23.33
N ASN A 99 12.18 -4.93 -22.14
CA ASN A 99 12.96 -4.76 -20.89
C ASN A 99 14.05 -3.67 -21.03
N ARG A 100 13.91 -2.77 -21.99
CA ARG A 100 14.88 -1.71 -22.29
C ARG A 100 14.24 -0.54 -23.03
N LEU A 101 14.55 0.68 -22.57
CA LEU A 101 14.19 1.93 -23.25
C LEU A 101 15.43 2.82 -23.34
N LYS A 102 16.02 2.92 -24.55
CA LYS A 102 17.30 3.63 -24.74
C LYS A 102 17.23 5.11 -24.38
N SER A 103 16.10 5.77 -24.61
CA SER A 103 15.87 7.18 -24.30
C SER A 103 15.71 7.45 -22.80
N HIS A 104 15.42 6.41 -22.00
CA HIS A 104 15.13 6.51 -20.56
C HIS A 104 15.94 5.45 -19.78
N PRO A 105 17.25 5.66 -19.64
CA PRO A 105 18.13 4.65 -19.04
C PRO A 105 17.92 4.49 -17.53
N ILE A 106 17.46 5.53 -16.82
CA ILE A 106 17.18 5.47 -15.39
C ILE A 106 15.91 4.66 -15.14
N GLU A 107 14.82 4.97 -15.86
CA GLU A 107 13.55 4.27 -15.79
C GLU A 107 13.71 2.79 -16.15
N THR A 108 14.58 2.48 -17.10
CA THR A 108 14.95 1.10 -17.43
C THR A 108 15.52 0.36 -16.22
N ARG A 109 16.45 1.00 -15.50
CA ARG A 109 17.06 0.39 -14.29
C ARG A 109 16.06 0.26 -13.14
N LEU A 110 15.22 1.25 -12.93
CA LEU A 110 14.14 1.18 -11.93
C LEU A 110 13.17 0.04 -12.27
N PHE A 111 12.79 -0.09 -13.54
CA PHE A 111 11.91 -1.19 -13.96
C PHE A 111 12.56 -2.57 -13.73
N HIS A 112 13.88 -2.71 -13.90
CA HIS A 112 14.59 -3.95 -13.62
C HIS A 112 14.50 -4.37 -12.14
N LYS A 113 14.47 -3.41 -11.22
CA LYS A 113 14.36 -3.66 -9.76
C LYS A 113 13.00 -4.21 -9.34
N LEU A 114 11.94 -3.92 -10.10
CA LEU A 114 10.61 -4.42 -9.79
C LEU A 114 10.57 -5.95 -9.84
N SER A 115 9.90 -6.56 -8.85
CA SER A 115 9.85 -8.02 -8.74
C SER A 115 9.12 -8.68 -9.91
N SER A 116 9.57 -9.86 -10.31
CA SER A 116 8.96 -10.63 -11.41
C SER A 116 7.49 -10.95 -11.12
N LYS A 117 7.13 -11.20 -9.86
CA LYS A 117 5.75 -11.46 -9.42
C LYS A 117 4.83 -10.28 -9.78
N HIS A 118 5.21 -9.07 -9.39
CA HIS A 118 4.42 -7.87 -9.65
C HIS A 118 4.37 -7.53 -11.14
N LYS A 119 5.50 -7.70 -11.86
CA LYS A 119 5.54 -7.55 -13.32
C LYS A 119 4.60 -8.53 -14.04
N ASN A 120 4.57 -9.79 -13.64
CA ASN A 120 3.67 -10.78 -14.22
C ASN A 120 2.19 -10.43 -14.00
N THR A 121 1.82 -9.97 -12.80
CA THR A 121 0.46 -9.50 -12.51
C THR A 121 0.10 -8.31 -13.40
N TYR A 122 1.01 -7.35 -13.55
CA TYR A 122 0.83 -6.22 -14.46
C TYR A 122 0.63 -6.69 -15.91
N PHE A 123 1.51 -7.56 -16.44
CA PHE A 123 1.41 -8.08 -17.80
C PHE A 123 0.09 -8.80 -18.06
N SER A 124 -0.36 -9.62 -17.13
CA SER A 124 -1.66 -10.31 -17.24
C SER A 124 -2.83 -9.34 -17.33
N ALA A 125 -2.74 -8.20 -16.66
CA ALA A 125 -3.80 -7.19 -16.65
C ALA A 125 -3.83 -6.29 -17.89
N VAL A 126 -2.69 -6.12 -18.59
CA VAL A 126 -2.57 -5.17 -19.72
C VAL A 126 -2.30 -5.84 -21.06
N SER A 127 -2.22 -7.18 -21.14
CA SER A 127 -1.95 -7.92 -22.38
C SER A 127 -2.82 -7.44 -23.54
N ASP A 128 -4.14 -7.44 -23.33
CA ASP A 128 -5.13 -7.07 -24.35
C ASP A 128 -5.02 -5.59 -24.75
N LEU A 129 -4.68 -4.71 -23.81
CA LEU A 129 -4.47 -3.28 -24.08
C LEU A 129 -3.25 -3.04 -24.97
N TYR A 130 -2.26 -3.89 -24.86
CA TYR A 130 -1.02 -3.77 -25.64
C TYR A 130 -1.18 -4.24 -27.08
N ASP A 131 -2.21 -4.99 -27.41
CA ASP A 131 -2.49 -5.45 -28.77
C ASP A 131 -3.37 -4.46 -29.55
N VAL A 132 -3.90 -3.42 -28.88
CA VAL A 132 -4.65 -2.34 -29.53
C VAL A 132 -3.67 -1.37 -30.19
N PRO A 133 -3.76 -1.13 -31.53
CA PRO A 133 -2.86 -0.21 -32.25
C PRO A 133 -3.00 1.24 -31.77
N THR A 134 -4.24 1.68 -31.50
CA THR A 134 -4.53 3.07 -31.10
C THR A 134 -5.46 3.02 -29.86
N PRO A 135 -4.92 2.92 -28.65
CA PRO A 135 -5.74 2.84 -27.46
C PRO A 135 -6.50 4.15 -27.19
N SER A 136 -7.76 4.02 -26.81
CA SER A 136 -8.60 5.12 -26.35
C SER A 136 -8.05 5.74 -25.05
N ASN A 137 -8.55 6.92 -24.70
CA ASN A 137 -8.17 7.54 -23.42
C ASN A 137 -8.52 6.68 -22.21
N ALA A 138 -9.68 6.01 -22.22
CA ALA A 138 -10.06 5.08 -21.16
C ALA A 138 -9.08 3.91 -21.04
N GLN A 139 -8.67 3.31 -22.15
CA GLN A 139 -7.67 2.23 -22.14
C GLN A 139 -6.30 2.68 -21.65
N ARG A 140 -5.87 3.90 -22.00
CA ARG A 140 -4.63 4.48 -21.46
C ARG A 140 -4.71 4.72 -19.96
N LEU A 141 -5.84 5.20 -19.45
CA LEU A 141 -6.07 5.37 -18.00
C LEU A 141 -6.06 4.03 -17.27
N THR A 142 -6.65 2.99 -17.86
CA THR A 142 -6.61 1.63 -17.31
C THR A 142 -5.18 1.12 -17.22
N GLU A 143 -4.36 1.34 -18.24
CA GLU A 143 -2.94 0.97 -18.21
C GLU A 143 -2.17 1.75 -17.12
N ILE A 144 -2.37 3.07 -17.01
CA ILE A 144 -1.76 3.88 -15.94
C ILE A 144 -2.17 3.39 -14.55
N TYR A 145 -3.42 3.00 -14.37
CA TYR A 145 -3.89 2.39 -13.12
C TYR A 145 -3.10 1.12 -12.77
N HIS A 146 -2.96 0.18 -13.72
CA HIS A 146 -2.20 -1.04 -13.48
C HIS A 146 -0.70 -0.80 -13.30
N ARG A 147 -0.15 0.19 -14.00
CA ARG A 147 1.24 0.65 -13.82
C ARG A 147 1.47 1.24 -12.42
N SER A 148 0.54 2.06 -11.95
CA SER A 148 0.58 2.61 -10.59
C SER A 148 0.48 1.50 -9.55
N ARG A 149 -0.44 0.54 -9.76
CA ARG A 149 -0.55 -0.65 -8.91
C ARG A 149 0.75 -1.45 -8.85
N LEU A 150 1.43 -1.66 -10.00
CA LEU A 150 2.71 -2.35 -10.04
C LEU A 150 3.75 -1.71 -9.09
N ILE A 151 3.83 -0.39 -9.07
CA ILE A 151 4.78 0.36 -8.23
C ILE A 151 4.34 0.35 -6.76
N ILE A 152 3.07 0.60 -6.51
CA ILE A 152 2.51 0.61 -5.15
C ILE A 152 2.63 -0.78 -4.53
N ASP A 153 2.27 -1.84 -5.24
CA ASP A 153 2.34 -3.22 -4.75
C ASP A 153 3.81 -3.64 -4.48
N TYR A 154 4.76 -3.14 -5.27
CA TYR A 154 6.19 -3.36 -5.03
C TYR A 154 6.66 -2.67 -3.75
N ILE A 155 6.34 -1.39 -3.55
CA ILE A 155 6.77 -0.62 -2.37
C ILE A 155 6.05 -1.11 -1.10
N SER A 156 4.73 -1.30 -1.15
CA SER A 156 3.94 -1.74 0.00
C SER A 156 4.21 -3.19 0.42
N GLY A 157 4.75 -4.00 -0.49
CA GLY A 157 5.18 -5.37 -0.20
C GLY A 157 6.57 -5.48 0.43
N MET A 158 7.27 -4.36 0.63
CA MET A 158 8.57 -4.34 1.30
C MET A 158 8.40 -4.49 2.82
N THR A 159 9.36 -5.16 3.46
CA THR A 159 9.52 -5.03 4.91
C THR A 159 10.19 -3.70 5.23
N ASP A 160 10.04 -3.20 6.47
CA ASP A 160 10.64 -1.92 6.91
C ASP A 160 12.15 -1.88 6.67
N GLY A 161 12.83 -2.99 6.99
CA GLY A 161 14.27 -3.10 6.77
C GLY A 161 14.66 -3.03 5.29
N PHE A 162 13.92 -3.72 4.43
CA PHE A 162 14.18 -3.70 2.98
C PHE A 162 13.85 -2.33 2.36
N ALA A 163 12.75 -1.69 2.78
CA ALA A 163 12.40 -0.35 2.32
C ALA A 163 13.48 0.68 2.69
N LEU A 164 14.02 0.61 3.91
CA LEU A 164 15.11 1.46 4.35
C LEU A 164 16.38 1.23 3.51
N GLU A 165 16.77 -0.02 3.32
CA GLU A 165 17.95 -0.38 2.51
C GLU A 165 17.81 0.08 1.05
N GLU A 166 16.65 -0.18 0.44
CA GLU A 166 16.37 0.23 -0.93
C GLU A 166 16.39 1.76 -1.07
N TYR A 167 15.78 2.48 -0.13
CA TYR A 167 15.81 3.94 -0.10
C TYR A 167 17.23 4.48 0.03
N GLN A 168 18.02 3.96 0.96
CA GLN A 168 19.41 4.36 1.15
C GLN A 168 20.27 4.11 -0.09
N ASN A 169 20.12 2.93 -0.71
CA ASN A 169 20.86 2.56 -1.92
C ASN A 169 20.53 3.47 -3.12
N LEU A 170 19.28 3.93 -3.24
CA LEU A 170 18.82 4.74 -4.37
C LEU A 170 18.97 6.25 -4.15
N SER A 171 18.88 6.73 -2.91
CA SER A 171 19.06 8.14 -2.56
C SER A 171 20.53 8.54 -2.33
N ALA A 172 21.46 7.58 -2.40
CA ALA A 172 22.87 7.75 -2.03
C ALA A 172 23.07 8.26 -0.58
N SER A 173 22.08 8.06 0.29
CA SER A 173 22.13 8.39 1.70
C SER A 173 22.77 7.24 2.47
N LYS A 174 23.81 7.53 3.26
CA LYS A 174 24.42 6.54 4.16
C LYS A 174 23.80 6.61 5.54
#